data_0741a2f3a5bc9ed747ab5a7b554bf39a
#
_entry.id   0741a2f3a5bc9ed747ab5a7b554bf39a
#
_cell.length_a   1.000
_cell.length_b   1.000
_cell.length_c   1.000
_cell.angle_alpha   90.00
_cell.angle_beta   90.00
_cell.angle_gamma   90.00
#
_symmetry.space_group_name_H-M   'P 1'
#
loop_
_entity.id
_entity.type
_entity.pdbx_description
1 polymer ?
#
loop_
_entity_poly.entity_id
_entity_poly.type
_entity_poly.pdbx_seq_one_letter_code
_entity_poly.pdbx_strand_id
1 'polypeptide(L)'
;KLKESMKKSDLATYFKSSNKAIQDHIKELTFFETQIYRRNTVDLNCNRHHEVFNKFNIIPKFCFSCFKIQIEPKNILELFKLFLIFDSLKLSKNNTRKCLVELRPNISGAYKGLIYCSSMEEVNEILKDITPILKEVIDSKIKIIARRGCSEFAEKHKDYKETNKEGPNFMKYKNKWQEKEKITDLNEAKNK
;
A
#
# COMPACT_ATOMS: atom_id res chain seq x y z
N LYS A 1 -4.84 28.23 19.82
CA LYS A 1 -3.58 29.01 19.87
C LYS A 1 -2.39 28.07 19.73
N LEU A 2 -2.09 27.65 18.51
CA LEU A 2 -0.84 27.00 18.13
C LEU A 2 0.05 28.04 17.45
N LYS A 3 0.59 28.95 18.25
CA LYS A 3 1.57 29.96 17.84
C LYS A 3 2.70 30.02 18.88
N GLU A 4 3.35 28.89 19.09
CA GLU A 4 4.75 28.93 19.47
C GLU A 4 5.53 28.27 18.33
N SER A 5 6.38 29.08 17.71
CA SER A 5 7.22 28.67 16.60
C SER A 5 8.19 27.61 17.13
N MET A 6 7.89 26.32 16.92
CA MET A 6 8.92 25.29 17.07
C MET A 6 10.11 25.68 16.22
N LYS A 7 11.27 25.86 16.85
CA LYS A 7 12.49 26.16 16.12
C LYS A 7 12.83 25.00 15.20
N LYS A 8 13.39 25.28 14.02
CA LYS A 8 13.84 24.23 13.08
C LYS A 8 14.74 23.17 13.74
N SER A 9 15.55 23.58 14.73
CA SER A 9 16.39 22.69 15.55
C SER A 9 15.58 21.69 16.36
N ASP A 10 14.42 22.08 16.89
CA ASP A 10 13.60 21.24 17.77
C ASP A 10 12.88 20.16 16.95
N LEU A 11 12.39 20.53 15.75
CA LEU A 11 11.85 19.58 14.78
C LEU A 11 12.89 18.55 14.34
N ALA A 12 14.10 18.99 13.99
CA ALA A 12 15.18 18.08 13.58
C ALA A 12 15.55 17.11 14.70
N THR A 13 15.63 17.61 15.94
CA THR A 13 15.90 16.80 17.13
C THR A 13 14.78 15.80 17.39
N TYR A 14 13.52 16.24 17.30
CA TYR A 14 12.36 15.38 17.45
C TYR A 14 12.36 14.24 16.43
N PHE A 15 12.54 14.54 15.14
CA PHE A 15 12.58 13.52 14.10
C PHE A 15 13.78 12.56 14.25
N LYS A 16 14.94 13.06 14.68
CA LYS A 16 16.10 12.21 14.95
C LYS A 16 15.84 11.25 16.10
N SER A 17 15.23 11.73 17.19
CA SER A 17 14.83 10.90 18.34
C SER A 17 13.76 9.89 17.98
N SER A 18 12.74 10.30 17.20
CA SER A 18 11.68 9.40 16.72
C SER A 18 12.25 8.32 15.81
N ASN A 19 13.14 8.68 14.88
CA ASN A 19 13.78 7.70 14.01
C ASN A 19 14.62 6.70 14.80
N LYS A 20 15.36 7.16 15.81
CA LYS A 20 16.12 6.29 16.72
C LYS A 20 15.18 5.35 17.47
N ALA A 21 14.11 5.85 18.07
CA ALA A 21 13.13 5.03 18.78
C ALA A 21 12.52 3.94 17.89
N ILE A 22 12.18 4.27 16.64
CA ILE A 22 11.69 3.28 15.67
C ILE A 22 12.75 2.22 15.41
N GLN A 23 14.00 2.60 15.18
CA GLN A 23 15.08 1.64 14.92
C GLN A 23 15.35 0.73 16.11
N ASP A 24 15.32 1.28 17.33
CA ASP A 24 15.55 0.53 18.56
C ASP A 24 14.43 -0.51 18.82
N HIS A 25 13.19 -0.21 18.43
CA HIS A 25 12.01 -1.06 18.68
C HIS A 25 11.45 -1.73 17.42
N ILE A 26 12.12 -1.65 16.28
CA ILE A 26 11.58 -2.15 14.99
C ILE A 26 11.24 -3.64 15.03
N LYS A 27 11.93 -4.42 15.86
CA LYS A 27 11.67 -5.86 16.02
C LYS A 27 10.42 -6.17 16.87
N GLU A 28 9.97 -5.20 17.65
CA GLU A 28 8.81 -5.32 18.53
C GLU A 28 7.52 -4.87 17.82
N LEU A 29 7.65 -4.08 16.75
CA LEU A 29 6.51 -3.58 15.98
C LEU A 29 5.92 -4.68 15.10
N THR A 30 4.61 -4.83 15.12
CA THR A 30 3.90 -5.68 14.16
C THR A 30 3.65 -4.92 12.87
N PHE A 31 3.55 -5.65 11.75
CA PHE A 31 3.25 -5.05 10.45
C PHE A 31 1.94 -4.26 10.44
N PHE A 32 0.95 -4.66 11.23
CA PHE A 32 -0.35 -3.98 11.30
C PHE A 32 -0.25 -2.63 12.01
N GLU A 33 0.54 -2.52 13.06
CA GLU A 33 0.73 -1.29 13.85
C GLU A 33 1.41 -0.18 13.07
N THR A 34 2.19 -0.53 12.05
CA THR A 34 2.88 0.45 11.19
C THR A 34 2.03 0.99 10.04
N GLN A 35 0.76 0.55 9.92
CA GLN A 35 -0.12 0.94 8.83
C GLN A 35 -1.14 1.98 9.30
N ILE A 36 -1.13 3.15 8.69
CA ILE A 36 -2.09 4.23 8.98
C ILE A 36 -2.93 4.48 7.74
N TYR A 37 -4.21 4.11 7.79
CA TYR A 37 -5.18 4.40 6.75
C TYR A 37 -5.60 5.86 6.80
N ARG A 38 -5.75 6.48 5.63
CA ARG A 38 -6.22 7.86 5.43
C ARG A 38 -7.37 7.86 4.47
N ARG A 39 -8.42 8.66 4.77
CA ARG A 39 -9.65 8.71 3.98
C ARG A 39 -10.20 7.30 3.76
N ASN A 40 -11.35 7.10 3.36
CA ASN A 40 -12.02 5.85 3.05
C ASN A 40 -11.43 4.60 3.76
N THR A 41 -12.18 4.07 4.71
CA THR A 41 -11.81 2.89 5.50
C THR A 41 -12.51 1.61 5.02
N VAL A 42 -12.87 1.55 3.75
CA VAL A 42 -13.49 0.34 3.18
C VAL A 42 -12.56 -0.84 3.40
N ASP A 43 -13.06 -1.86 4.05
CA ASP A 43 -12.35 -3.12 4.19
C ASP A 43 -12.26 -3.80 2.82
N LEU A 44 -11.04 -3.95 2.34
CA LEU A 44 -10.74 -4.67 1.10
C LEU A 44 -10.74 -6.19 1.30
N ASN A 45 -11.11 -6.66 2.49
CA ASN A 45 -11.14 -8.07 2.88
C ASN A 45 -9.79 -8.79 2.66
N CYS A 46 -8.69 -8.07 2.87
CA CYS A 46 -7.36 -8.58 2.61
C CYS A 46 -7.00 -9.80 3.47
N ASN A 47 -7.52 -9.90 4.70
CA ASN A 47 -7.28 -11.05 5.58
C ASN A 47 -7.81 -12.34 4.93
N ARG A 48 -9.06 -12.33 4.47
CA ARG A 48 -9.64 -13.46 3.72
C ARG A 48 -8.83 -13.79 2.47
N HIS A 49 -8.36 -12.78 1.74
CA HIS A 49 -7.57 -13.00 0.53
C HIS A 49 -6.22 -13.65 0.82
N HIS A 50 -5.55 -13.26 1.90
CA HIS A 50 -4.32 -13.89 2.36
C HIS A 50 -4.56 -15.30 2.90
N GLU A 51 -5.67 -15.57 3.58
CA GLU A 51 -6.03 -16.91 4.03
C GLU A 51 -6.18 -17.86 2.85
N VAL A 52 -6.95 -17.47 1.82
CA VAL A 52 -7.11 -18.24 0.57
C VAL A 52 -5.75 -18.54 -0.07
N PHE A 53 -4.91 -17.51 -0.18
CA PHE A 53 -3.58 -17.65 -0.78
C PHE A 53 -2.69 -18.60 0.02
N ASN A 54 -2.62 -18.42 1.32
CA ASN A 54 -1.76 -19.24 2.20
C ASN A 54 -2.20 -20.71 2.23
N LYS A 55 -3.52 -20.94 2.23
CA LYS A 55 -4.07 -22.29 2.29
C LYS A 55 -3.98 -23.06 0.99
N PHE A 56 -4.21 -22.41 -0.13
CA PHE A 56 -4.37 -23.06 -1.43
C PHE A 56 -3.32 -22.67 -2.47
N ASN A 57 -2.46 -21.73 -2.17
CA ASN A 57 -1.49 -21.14 -3.11
C ASN A 57 -2.17 -20.62 -4.41
N ILE A 58 -3.31 -19.99 -4.26
CA ILE A 58 -4.08 -19.37 -5.35
C ILE A 58 -4.33 -17.89 -5.06
N ILE A 59 -4.43 -17.09 -6.12
CA ILE A 59 -4.74 -15.66 -5.98
C ILE A 59 -6.26 -15.48 -6.09
N PRO A 60 -6.93 -14.88 -5.09
CA PRO A 60 -8.35 -14.61 -5.13
C PRO A 60 -8.77 -13.74 -6.32
N LYS A 61 -9.99 -13.97 -6.84
CA LYS A 61 -10.53 -13.26 -8.01
C LYS A 61 -10.49 -11.74 -7.85
N PHE A 62 -10.86 -11.23 -6.69
CA PHE A 62 -10.84 -9.80 -6.39
C PHE A 62 -9.45 -9.18 -6.62
N CYS A 63 -8.39 -9.90 -6.26
CA CYS A 63 -7.03 -9.38 -6.34
C CYS A 63 -6.54 -9.17 -7.78
N PHE A 64 -7.21 -9.77 -8.78
CA PHE A 64 -6.89 -9.56 -10.19
C PHE A 64 -7.29 -8.17 -10.72
N SER A 65 -8.24 -7.51 -10.06
CA SER A 65 -8.62 -6.11 -10.31
C SER A 65 -8.15 -5.15 -9.22
N CYS A 66 -7.31 -5.60 -8.30
CA CYS A 66 -6.70 -4.76 -7.30
C CYS A 66 -5.40 -4.18 -7.82
N PHE A 67 -5.40 -2.90 -8.16
CA PHE A 67 -4.21 -2.14 -8.53
C PHE A 67 -3.88 -1.14 -7.45
N LYS A 68 -2.65 -0.65 -7.42
CA LYS A 68 -2.24 0.38 -6.47
C LYS A 68 -1.12 1.24 -7.01
N ILE A 69 -1.15 2.50 -6.61
CA ILE A 69 -0.04 3.41 -6.75
C ILE A 69 0.79 3.27 -5.47
N GLN A 70 2.05 2.88 -5.62
CA GLN A 70 3.02 2.82 -4.54
C GLN A 70 3.97 4.01 -4.66
N ILE A 71 4.08 4.77 -3.60
CA ILE A 71 4.97 5.92 -3.46
C ILE A 71 6.01 5.54 -2.41
N GLU A 72 7.30 5.75 -2.70
CA GLU A 72 8.39 5.34 -1.82
C GLU A 72 9.16 6.57 -1.28
N PRO A 73 8.74 7.13 -0.14
CA PRO A 73 9.53 8.11 0.60
C PRO A 73 10.89 7.53 1.02
N LYS A 74 11.92 8.38 1.08
CA LYS A 74 13.28 7.96 1.47
C LYS A 74 13.49 7.97 2.98
N ASN A 75 12.69 8.74 3.69
CA ASN A 75 12.83 8.94 5.13
C ASN A 75 11.48 9.24 5.79
N ILE A 76 11.47 9.26 7.11
CA ILE A 76 10.24 9.47 7.90
C ILE A 76 9.62 10.84 7.66
N LEU A 77 10.41 11.89 7.41
CA LEU A 77 9.89 13.23 7.15
C LEU A 77 9.12 13.28 5.84
N GLU A 78 9.63 12.62 4.81
CA GLU A 78 8.93 12.48 3.52
C GLU A 78 7.65 11.65 3.67
N LEU A 79 7.66 10.61 4.52
CA LEU A 79 6.46 9.82 4.84
C LEU A 79 5.40 10.69 5.53
N PHE A 80 5.79 11.58 6.47
CA PHE A 80 4.88 12.52 7.10
C PHE A 80 4.28 13.51 6.10
N LYS A 81 5.11 14.06 5.19
CA LYS A 81 4.60 14.91 4.11
C LYS A 81 3.57 14.18 3.25
N LEU A 82 3.87 12.93 2.87
CA LEU A 82 2.96 12.09 2.09
C LEU A 82 1.65 11.82 2.84
N PHE A 83 1.72 11.59 4.13
CA PHE A 83 0.56 11.39 5.00
C PHE A 83 -0.38 12.62 4.99
N LEU A 84 0.18 13.83 5.09
CA LEU A 84 -0.58 15.09 5.03
C LEU A 84 -1.17 15.33 3.63
N ILE A 85 -0.42 15.00 2.57
CA ILE A 85 -0.93 15.04 1.19
C ILE A 85 -2.11 14.09 1.05
N PHE A 86 -2.00 12.86 1.52
CA PHE A 86 -3.07 11.87 1.46
C PHE A 86 -4.32 12.33 2.20
N ASP A 87 -4.17 13.08 3.27
CA ASP A 87 -5.28 13.64 4.03
C ASP A 87 -6.01 14.76 3.28
N SER A 88 -5.27 15.62 2.60
CA SER A 88 -5.81 16.76 1.86
C SER A 88 -6.29 16.41 0.45
N LEU A 89 -5.75 15.36 -0.15
CA LEU A 89 -6.01 15.00 -1.54
C LEU A 89 -7.47 14.58 -1.76
N LYS A 90 -8.13 15.22 -2.72
CA LYS A 90 -9.50 14.89 -3.14
C LYS A 90 -9.44 14.02 -4.39
N LEU A 91 -9.76 12.73 -4.27
CA LEU A 91 -9.88 11.81 -5.40
C LEU A 91 -11.36 11.58 -5.71
N SER A 92 -11.71 11.44 -6.99
CA SER A 92 -13.10 11.31 -7.46
C SER A 92 -13.86 10.16 -6.80
N LYS A 93 -13.19 9.02 -6.58
CA LYS A 93 -13.77 7.84 -5.92
C LYS A 93 -13.40 7.73 -4.45
N ASN A 94 -12.80 8.75 -3.86
CA ASN A 94 -12.32 8.73 -2.48
C ASN A 94 -11.53 7.44 -2.14
N ASN A 95 -10.60 7.07 -3.00
CA ASN A 95 -9.84 5.82 -2.94
C ASN A 95 -9.22 5.58 -1.57
N THR A 96 -9.29 4.34 -1.12
CA THR A 96 -8.57 3.89 0.08
C THR A 96 -7.09 4.15 -0.08
N ARG A 97 -6.48 4.75 0.93
CA ARG A 97 -5.05 5.07 0.94
C ARG A 97 -4.47 4.92 2.33
N LYS A 98 -3.21 4.51 2.37
CA LYS A 98 -2.48 4.33 3.63
C LYS A 98 -1.01 4.66 3.49
N CYS A 99 -0.41 5.08 4.60
CA CYS A 99 1.02 5.16 4.78
C CYS A 99 1.49 4.04 5.72
N LEU A 100 2.69 3.54 5.51
CA LEU A 100 3.25 2.47 6.34
C LEU A 100 4.78 2.49 6.37
N VAL A 101 5.32 1.89 7.42
CA VAL A 101 6.72 1.44 7.48
C VAL A 101 6.74 -0.04 7.11
N GLU A 102 7.56 -0.40 6.13
CA GLU A 102 7.71 -1.77 5.68
C GLU A 102 8.71 -2.50 6.58
N LEU A 103 8.24 -3.48 7.33
CA LEU A 103 9.07 -4.24 8.27
C LEU A 103 9.58 -5.56 7.68
N ARG A 104 9.09 -5.97 6.51
CA ARG A 104 9.49 -7.23 5.89
C ARG A 104 10.84 -7.06 5.18
N PRO A 105 11.87 -7.86 5.55
CA PRO A 105 13.24 -7.69 5.05
C PRO A 105 13.37 -7.93 3.55
N ASN A 106 12.50 -8.74 2.97
CA ASN A 106 12.55 -9.11 1.54
C ASN A 106 11.85 -8.09 0.62
N ILE A 107 11.23 -7.05 1.19
CA ILE A 107 10.47 -6.08 0.41
C ILE A 107 11.17 -4.73 0.44
N SER A 108 11.59 -4.26 -0.73
CA SER A 108 12.28 -2.98 -0.87
C SER A 108 11.41 -1.78 -0.50
N GLY A 109 12.06 -0.73 0.01
CA GLY A 109 11.43 0.53 0.39
C GLY A 109 10.87 0.49 1.81
N ALA A 110 11.60 1.08 2.77
CA ALA A 110 11.21 1.09 4.18
C ALA A 110 9.94 1.91 4.45
N TYR A 111 9.73 2.97 3.69
CA TYR A 111 8.58 3.87 3.83
C TYR A 111 7.71 3.80 2.58
N LYS A 112 6.41 3.69 2.74
CA LYS A 112 5.47 3.56 1.62
C LYS A 112 4.19 4.32 1.84
N GLY A 113 3.69 4.92 0.76
CA GLY A 113 2.29 5.29 0.62
C GLY A 113 1.63 4.45 -0.45
N LEU A 114 0.41 4.04 -0.23
CA LEU A 114 -0.38 3.24 -1.16
C LEU A 114 -1.72 3.90 -1.42
N ILE A 115 -2.11 3.99 -2.69
CA ILE A 115 -3.48 4.34 -3.11
C ILE A 115 -4.04 3.14 -3.85
N TYR A 116 -5.19 2.64 -3.43
CA TYR A 116 -5.84 1.48 -4.03
C TYR A 116 -6.75 1.90 -5.18
N CYS A 117 -6.65 1.20 -6.29
CA CYS A 117 -7.38 1.45 -7.52
C CYS A 117 -8.02 0.16 -8.04
N SER A 118 -9.12 0.29 -8.77
CA SER A 118 -9.86 -0.84 -9.34
C SER A 118 -9.39 -1.21 -10.76
N SER A 119 -8.60 -0.36 -11.40
CA SER A 119 -8.07 -0.60 -12.75
C SER A 119 -6.79 0.20 -13.02
N MET A 120 -6.09 -0.13 -14.12
CA MET A 120 -4.91 0.62 -14.57
C MET A 120 -5.28 1.99 -15.15
N GLU A 121 -6.46 2.12 -15.74
CA GLU A 121 -6.98 3.40 -16.22
C GLU A 121 -7.11 4.38 -15.06
N GLU A 122 -7.70 3.94 -13.95
CA GLU A 122 -7.80 4.73 -12.72
C GLU A 122 -6.43 5.08 -12.13
N VAL A 123 -5.48 4.13 -12.14
CA VAL A 123 -4.09 4.39 -11.74
C VAL A 123 -3.50 5.53 -12.56
N ASN A 124 -3.65 5.49 -13.88
CA ASN A 124 -3.09 6.49 -14.79
C ASN A 124 -3.73 7.88 -14.60
N GLU A 125 -5.04 7.95 -14.36
CA GLU A 125 -5.75 9.18 -14.04
C GLU A 125 -5.21 9.82 -12.75
N ILE A 126 -5.17 9.04 -11.68
CA ILE A 126 -4.67 9.53 -10.39
C ILE A 126 -3.19 9.95 -10.49
N LEU A 127 -2.37 9.20 -11.21
CA LEU A 127 -0.95 9.53 -11.40
C LEU A 127 -0.73 10.89 -12.06
N LYS A 128 -1.58 11.27 -13.04
CA LYS A 128 -1.52 12.59 -13.67
C LYS A 128 -1.71 13.71 -12.63
N ASP A 129 -2.63 13.53 -11.71
CA ASP A 129 -2.99 14.54 -10.72
C ASP A 129 -1.97 14.62 -9.59
N ILE A 130 -1.52 13.48 -9.07
CA ILE A 130 -0.69 13.46 -7.85
C ILE A 130 0.81 13.63 -8.12
N THR A 131 1.30 13.19 -9.29
CA THR A 131 2.74 13.21 -9.56
C THR A 131 3.36 14.60 -9.46
N PRO A 132 2.76 15.68 -10.02
CA PRO A 132 3.28 17.04 -9.86
C PRO A 132 3.37 17.45 -8.38
N ILE A 133 2.31 17.18 -7.61
CA ILE A 133 2.22 17.53 -6.19
C ILE A 133 3.31 16.82 -5.39
N LEU A 134 3.48 15.50 -5.62
CA LEU A 134 4.47 14.71 -4.91
C LEU A 134 5.90 15.16 -5.22
N LYS A 135 6.19 15.51 -6.48
CA LYS A 135 7.51 15.98 -6.88
C LYS A 135 7.85 17.36 -6.34
N GLU A 136 6.86 18.22 -6.23
CA GLU A 136 7.02 19.59 -5.70
C GLU A 136 7.18 19.56 -4.17
N VAL A 137 6.28 18.88 -3.47
CA VAL A 137 6.17 18.96 -2.00
C VAL A 137 7.13 18.03 -1.27
N ILE A 138 7.42 16.86 -1.84
CA ILE A 138 8.24 15.84 -1.19
C ILE A 138 9.67 15.85 -1.75
N ASP A 139 9.83 15.34 -2.97
CA ASP A 139 11.14 15.24 -3.66
C ASP A 139 10.90 15.10 -5.18
N SER A 140 11.62 15.87 -5.98
CA SER A 140 11.55 15.81 -7.45
C SER A 140 11.89 14.42 -8.03
N LYS A 141 12.63 13.59 -7.27
CA LYS A 141 13.04 12.21 -7.61
C LYS A 141 12.27 11.15 -6.85
N ILE A 142 11.13 11.51 -6.21
CA ILE A 142 10.32 10.53 -5.48
C ILE A 142 9.90 9.38 -6.40
N LYS A 143 10.09 8.16 -5.92
CA LYS A 143 9.77 6.96 -6.68
C LYS A 143 8.28 6.65 -6.58
N ILE A 144 7.62 6.55 -7.73
CA ILE A 144 6.19 6.25 -7.86
C ILE A 144 6.05 5.07 -8.80
N ILE A 145 5.33 4.03 -8.39
CA ILE A 145 5.22 2.77 -9.13
C ILE A 145 3.75 2.34 -9.17
N ALA A 146 3.25 1.99 -10.37
CA ALA A 146 2.02 1.24 -10.49
C ALA A 146 2.27 -0.25 -10.17
N ARG A 147 1.43 -0.84 -9.33
CA ARG A 147 1.52 -2.25 -8.96
C ARG A 147 0.16 -2.93 -9.05
N ARG A 148 0.19 -4.24 -9.29
CA ARG A 148 -0.97 -5.11 -9.20
C ARG A 148 -0.88 -5.95 -7.92
N GLY A 149 -1.95 -5.99 -7.15
CA GLY A 149 -2.12 -6.83 -5.97
C GLY A 149 -1.03 -6.73 -4.90
N CYS A 150 -0.85 -7.79 -4.18
CA CYS A 150 0.11 -7.90 -3.08
C CYS A 150 1.44 -8.52 -3.52
N SER A 151 2.54 -8.09 -2.90
CA SER A 151 3.89 -8.55 -3.23
C SER A 151 4.04 -10.06 -3.02
N GLU A 152 3.41 -10.60 -1.98
CA GLU A 152 3.40 -12.00 -1.61
C GLU A 152 2.86 -12.90 -2.72
N PHE A 153 1.83 -12.42 -3.43
CA PHE A 153 1.26 -13.15 -4.57
C PHE A 153 2.24 -13.21 -5.73
N ALA A 154 2.94 -12.09 -5.99
CA ALA A 154 3.93 -12.01 -7.05
C ALA A 154 5.20 -12.82 -6.79
N GLU A 155 5.53 -13.13 -5.54
CA GLU A 155 6.64 -14.03 -5.20
C GLU A 155 6.38 -15.46 -5.66
N LYS A 156 5.15 -15.95 -5.51
CA LYS A 156 4.73 -17.30 -5.92
C LYS A 156 4.29 -17.38 -7.37
N HIS A 157 3.67 -16.32 -7.88
CA HIS A 157 3.13 -16.24 -9.23
C HIS A 157 3.77 -15.03 -9.95
N LYS A 158 4.94 -15.24 -10.54
CA LYS A 158 5.77 -14.15 -11.11
C LYS A 158 5.04 -13.30 -12.15
N ASP A 159 4.19 -13.93 -12.95
CA ASP A 159 3.41 -13.24 -14.01
C ASP A 159 2.29 -12.36 -13.44
N TYR A 160 1.94 -12.55 -12.16
CA TYR A 160 0.86 -11.78 -11.53
C TYR A 160 1.16 -10.29 -11.40
N LYS A 161 2.42 -9.91 -11.27
CA LYS A 161 2.81 -8.49 -11.14
C LYS A 161 2.70 -7.68 -12.43
N GLU A 162 2.51 -8.34 -13.58
CA GLU A 162 2.35 -7.66 -14.87
C GLU A 162 1.09 -6.79 -14.85
N THR A 163 1.23 -5.53 -15.23
CA THR A 163 0.14 -4.54 -15.24
C THR A 163 -0.40 -4.26 -16.63
N ASN A 164 0.36 -4.59 -17.70
CA ASN A 164 -0.08 -4.43 -19.06
C ASN A 164 -1.04 -5.55 -19.47
N LYS A 165 -2.32 -5.22 -19.65
CA LYS A 165 -3.38 -6.18 -20.01
C LYS A 165 -3.15 -6.87 -21.36
N GLU A 166 -2.47 -6.20 -22.28
CA GLU A 166 -2.14 -6.71 -23.62
C GLU A 166 -0.78 -7.41 -23.65
N GLY A 167 -0.08 -7.43 -22.51
CA GLY A 167 1.20 -8.09 -22.39
C GLY A 167 1.08 -9.61 -22.39
N PRO A 168 2.05 -10.34 -22.99
CA PRO A 168 2.00 -11.80 -23.12
C PRO A 168 2.01 -12.51 -21.76
N ASN A 169 2.56 -11.90 -20.75
CA ASN A 169 2.67 -12.45 -19.40
C ASN A 169 1.57 -11.99 -18.45
N PHE A 170 0.54 -11.29 -18.94
CA PHE A 170 -0.55 -10.83 -18.10
C PHE A 170 -1.38 -12.00 -17.58
N MET A 171 -1.20 -12.31 -16.31
CA MET A 171 -1.91 -13.41 -15.66
C MET A 171 -3.40 -13.10 -15.53
N LYS A 172 -4.25 -14.03 -16.04
CA LYS A 172 -5.70 -14.00 -15.87
C LYS A 172 -6.14 -14.93 -14.74
N TYR A 173 -7.29 -14.63 -14.13
CA TYR A 173 -7.88 -15.50 -13.13
C TYR A 173 -8.22 -16.87 -13.71
N LYS A 174 -7.91 -17.93 -12.95
CA LYS A 174 -8.18 -19.32 -13.36
C LYS A 174 -9.49 -19.78 -12.73
N ASN A 175 -10.53 -20.04 -13.53
CA ASN A 175 -11.86 -20.42 -13.04
C ASN A 175 -11.85 -21.60 -12.07
N LYS A 176 -10.94 -22.56 -12.23
CA LYS A 176 -10.76 -23.69 -11.31
C LYS A 176 -10.38 -23.30 -9.87
N TRP A 177 -10.01 -22.05 -9.63
CA TRP A 177 -9.71 -21.55 -8.30
C TRP A 177 -10.94 -21.13 -7.51
N GLN A 178 -12.07 -20.89 -8.20
CA GLN A 178 -13.30 -20.41 -7.58
C GLN A 178 -13.85 -21.36 -6.49
N GLU A 179 -13.73 -22.68 -6.71
CA GLU A 179 -14.18 -23.66 -5.71
C GLU A 179 -13.38 -23.58 -4.41
N LYS A 180 -12.05 -23.36 -4.51
CA LYS A 180 -11.18 -23.19 -3.35
C LYS A 180 -11.47 -21.91 -2.58
N GLU A 181 -11.81 -20.82 -3.28
CA GLU A 181 -12.28 -19.60 -2.62
C GLU A 181 -13.56 -19.84 -1.83
N LYS A 182 -14.55 -20.54 -2.42
CA LYS A 182 -15.80 -20.89 -1.76
C LYS A 182 -15.62 -21.71 -0.49
N ILE A 183 -14.63 -22.62 -0.45
CA ILE A 183 -14.31 -23.39 0.75
C ILE A 183 -13.89 -22.49 1.91
N THR A 184 -13.11 -21.46 1.65
CA THR A 184 -12.73 -20.49 2.69
C THR A 184 -13.95 -19.71 3.17
N ASP A 185 -14.79 -19.23 2.26
CA ASP A 185 -16.00 -18.47 2.60
C ASP A 185 -16.97 -19.30 3.47
N LEU A 186 -17.14 -20.59 3.16
CA LEU A 186 -17.96 -21.50 3.95
C LEU A 186 -17.40 -21.76 5.35
N ASN A 187 -16.07 -21.81 5.49
CA ASN A 187 -15.44 -21.99 6.78
C ASN A 187 -15.55 -20.74 7.65
N GLU A 188 -15.36 -19.55 7.07
CA GLU A 188 -15.58 -18.28 7.79
C GLU A 188 -17.04 -18.14 8.27
N ALA A 189 -18.02 -18.57 7.45
CA ALA A 189 -19.42 -18.52 7.81
C ALA A 189 -19.80 -19.48 8.96
N LYS A 190 -19.06 -20.58 9.14
CA LYS A 190 -19.27 -21.53 10.26
C LYS A 190 -18.65 -21.08 11.57
N ASN A 191 -17.69 -20.15 11.50
CA ASN A 191 -16.94 -19.65 12.67
C ASN A 191 -17.50 -18.31 13.19
N LYS A 192 -18.54 -17.79 12.58
CA LYS A 192 -19.34 -16.63 13.02
C LYS A 192 -20.64 -17.07 13.66
#